data_920654a55c89bdf2a3718ce7cccb25af
#
_entry.id   920654a55c89bdf2a3718ce7cccb25af
#
_cell.length_a   1.000
_cell.length_b   1.000
_cell.length_c   1.000
_cell.angle_alpha   90.00
_cell.angle_beta   90.00
_cell.angle_gamma   90.00
#
_symmetry.space_group_name_H-M   'P 1'
#
loop_
_entity.id
_entity.type
_entity.pdbx_description
1 polymer ?
#
loop_
_entity_poly.entity_id
_entity_poly.type
_entity_poly.pdbx_seq_one_letter_code
_entity_poly.pdbx_strand_id
1 'polypeptide(L)'
;NGVVLDEVIAVVGDQIATKSELENRYAAYLREGIKVTDNTKCQILEDILYSKILVNQAELDSVVVDEAEVEGVIDRNINHYMSQIGSKEAMENYYKKTITQIKAEMRDDIREKLVLQRMQGEITSGNSVTPEDVRNYFNKIPKDSLPR
;
A
#
# COMPACT_ATOMS: atom_id res chain seq x y z
N ASN A 1 19.24 26.69 15.58
CA ASN A 1 19.36 25.71 14.47
C ASN A 1 18.18 24.75 14.59
N GLY A 2 17.15 24.95 13.74
CA GLY A 2 16.02 24.03 13.66
C GLY A 2 16.47 22.71 13.04
N VAL A 3 16.01 21.58 13.61
CA VAL A 3 16.17 20.26 12.99
C VAL A 3 15.02 20.10 12.01
N VAL A 4 15.32 19.87 10.74
CA VAL A 4 14.29 19.46 9.75
C VAL A 4 13.89 18.03 10.10
N LEU A 5 12.63 17.84 10.50
CA LEU A 5 12.09 16.53 10.86
C LEU A 5 11.73 15.71 9.61
N ASP A 6 11.19 16.37 8.59
CA ASP A 6 10.87 15.78 7.29
C ASP A 6 10.67 16.90 6.25
N GLU A 7 10.61 16.55 4.96
CA GLU A 7 10.41 17.47 3.85
C GLU A 7 9.15 17.09 3.09
N VAL A 8 8.19 18.00 2.97
CA VAL A 8 7.00 17.82 2.14
C VAL A 8 7.41 17.98 0.68
N ILE A 9 7.23 16.94 -0.13
CA ILE A 9 7.59 16.92 -1.55
C ILE A 9 6.38 17.10 -2.47
N ALA A 10 5.17 16.81 -1.98
CA ALA A 10 3.93 17.07 -2.70
C ALA A 10 2.73 17.21 -1.74
N VAL A 11 1.66 17.85 -2.23
CA VAL A 11 0.38 18.01 -1.55
C VAL A 11 -0.73 17.62 -2.51
N VAL A 12 -1.68 16.80 -2.06
CA VAL A 12 -2.84 16.34 -2.82
C VAL A 12 -4.08 16.49 -1.94
N GLY A 13 -4.88 17.52 -2.17
CA GLY A 13 -5.96 17.89 -1.25
C GLY A 13 -5.42 18.14 0.15
N ASP A 14 -5.93 17.43 1.13
CA ASP A 14 -5.48 17.50 2.53
C ASP A 14 -4.35 16.50 2.85
N GLN A 15 -3.96 15.67 1.87
CA GLN A 15 -2.91 14.67 2.01
C GLN A 15 -1.54 15.22 1.63
N ILE A 16 -0.50 14.86 2.38
CA ILE A 16 0.89 15.22 2.08
C ILE A 16 1.70 13.98 1.70
N ALA A 17 2.64 14.15 0.77
CA ALA A 17 3.69 13.18 0.51
C ALA A 17 5.02 13.75 1.01
N THR A 18 5.77 12.94 1.74
CA THR A 18 7.03 13.37 2.34
C THR A 18 8.24 12.68 1.72
N LYS A 19 9.39 13.31 1.87
CA LYS A 19 10.65 12.75 1.39
C LYS A 19 10.99 11.45 2.12
N SER A 20 10.73 11.37 3.42
CA SER A 20 10.98 10.14 4.17
C SER A 20 10.07 9.00 3.72
N GLU A 21 8.82 9.26 3.33
CA GLU A 21 7.93 8.25 2.74
C GLU A 21 8.53 7.68 1.44
N LEU A 22 8.99 8.55 0.53
CA LEU A 22 9.65 8.14 -0.71
C LEU A 22 10.91 7.31 -0.45
N GLU A 23 11.80 7.78 0.42
CA GLU A 23 13.05 7.08 0.73
C GLU A 23 12.82 5.74 1.44
N ASN A 24 11.82 5.65 2.31
CA ASN A 24 11.45 4.40 2.99
C ASN A 24 10.92 3.36 1.99
N ARG A 25 10.06 3.74 1.05
CA ARG A 25 9.58 2.84 -0.02
C ARG A 25 10.74 2.40 -0.94
N TYR A 26 11.62 3.31 -1.30
CA TYR A 26 12.81 2.98 -2.09
C TYR A 26 13.73 2.00 -1.35
N ALA A 27 13.97 2.22 -0.06
CA ALA A 27 14.75 1.31 0.78
C ALA A 27 14.09 -0.08 0.93
N ALA A 28 12.75 -0.15 0.92
CA ALA A 28 12.03 -1.43 0.91
C ALA A 28 12.31 -2.20 -0.40
N TYR A 29 12.26 -1.55 -1.56
CA TYR A 29 12.59 -2.16 -2.86
C TYR A 29 14.00 -2.77 -2.86
N LEU A 30 14.99 -2.04 -2.30
CA LEU A 30 16.36 -2.54 -2.18
C LEU A 30 16.46 -3.77 -1.28
N ARG A 31 15.73 -3.79 -0.14
CA ARG A 31 15.72 -4.94 0.78
C ARG A 31 15.07 -6.18 0.18
N GLU A 32 14.06 -6.01 -0.66
CA GLU A 32 13.36 -7.09 -1.37
C GLU A 32 14.13 -7.59 -2.60
N GLY A 33 15.28 -6.98 -2.91
CA GLY A 33 16.10 -7.34 -4.06
C GLY A 33 15.48 -6.94 -5.41
N ILE A 34 14.53 -6.01 -5.40
CA ILE A 34 13.91 -5.48 -6.62
C ILE A 34 14.97 -4.67 -7.38
N LYS A 35 15.10 -4.95 -8.67
CA LYS A 35 16.05 -4.23 -9.53
C LYS A 35 15.60 -2.77 -9.68
N VAL A 36 16.43 -1.84 -9.20
CA VAL A 36 16.18 -0.41 -9.29
C VAL A 36 16.90 0.21 -10.50
N THR A 37 16.31 1.27 -11.04
CA THR A 37 16.84 2.08 -12.14
C THR A 37 16.83 3.55 -11.73
N ASP A 38 17.42 4.43 -12.53
CA ASP A 38 17.42 5.88 -12.29
C ASP A 38 15.99 6.45 -12.21
N ASN A 39 15.01 5.79 -12.84
CA ASN A 39 13.60 6.20 -12.83
C ASN A 39 12.78 5.61 -11.67
N THR A 40 13.33 4.71 -10.86
CA THR A 40 12.56 4.00 -9.81
C THR A 40 11.96 4.96 -8.77
N LYS A 41 12.70 5.99 -8.36
CA LYS A 41 12.17 6.97 -7.40
C LYS A 41 11.00 7.79 -7.98
N CYS A 42 11.03 8.10 -9.28
CA CYS A 42 9.91 8.77 -9.95
C CYS A 42 8.67 7.87 -9.97
N GLN A 43 8.83 6.59 -10.28
CA GLN A 43 7.72 5.62 -10.25
C GLN A 43 7.14 5.48 -8.84
N ILE A 44 7.98 5.37 -7.81
CA ILE A 44 7.53 5.32 -6.41
C ILE A 44 6.79 6.61 -6.03
N LEU A 45 7.26 7.78 -6.47
CA LEU A 45 6.57 9.04 -6.22
C LEU A 45 5.19 9.08 -6.91
N GLU A 46 5.10 8.61 -8.16
CA GLU A 46 3.82 8.49 -8.88
C GLU A 46 2.85 7.58 -8.12
N ASP A 47 3.31 6.43 -7.61
CA ASP A 47 2.51 5.51 -6.80
C ASP A 47 2.03 6.16 -5.49
N ILE A 48 2.91 6.94 -4.82
CA ILE A 48 2.56 7.70 -3.62
C ILE A 48 1.46 8.73 -3.95
N LEU A 49 1.65 9.52 -5.00
CA LEU A 49 0.68 10.55 -5.42
C LEU A 49 -0.66 9.91 -5.80
N TYR A 50 -0.65 8.81 -6.54
CA TYR A 50 -1.86 8.08 -6.88
C TYR A 50 -2.60 7.59 -5.62
N SER A 51 -1.88 7.03 -4.64
CA SER A 51 -2.47 6.63 -3.37
C SER A 51 -3.09 7.81 -2.63
N LYS A 52 -2.41 8.98 -2.57
CA LYS A 52 -2.94 10.19 -1.91
C LYS A 52 -4.18 10.74 -2.61
N ILE A 53 -4.24 10.66 -3.96
CA ILE A 53 -5.45 11.03 -4.73
C ILE A 53 -6.62 10.12 -4.34
N LEU A 54 -6.42 8.81 -4.28
CA LEU A 54 -7.47 7.88 -3.93
C LEU A 54 -7.96 8.05 -2.48
N VAL A 55 -7.04 8.29 -1.52
CA VAL A 55 -7.41 8.55 -0.13
C VAL A 55 -8.23 9.84 -0.02
N ASN A 56 -7.78 10.92 -0.67
CA ASN A 56 -8.51 12.18 -0.70
C ASN A 56 -9.91 12.01 -1.34
N GLN A 57 -10.01 11.23 -2.43
CA GLN A 57 -11.31 10.95 -3.06
C GLN A 57 -12.19 10.09 -2.14
N ALA A 58 -11.62 9.12 -1.44
CA ALA A 58 -12.36 8.30 -0.48
C ALA A 58 -13.00 9.14 0.65
N GLU A 59 -12.28 10.15 1.12
CA GLU A 59 -12.81 11.11 2.11
C GLU A 59 -14.00 11.90 1.54
N LEU A 60 -13.89 12.39 0.29
CA LEU A 60 -14.98 13.11 -0.39
C LEU A 60 -16.19 12.22 -0.63
N ASP A 61 -15.98 10.95 -0.99
CA ASP A 61 -17.04 9.97 -1.25
C ASP A 61 -17.57 9.31 0.03
N SER A 62 -17.06 9.73 1.21
CA SER A 62 -17.42 9.17 2.52
C SER A 62 -17.23 7.65 2.61
N VAL A 63 -16.18 7.15 1.97
CA VAL A 63 -15.79 5.73 2.05
C VAL A 63 -15.25 5.43 3.45
N VAL A 64 -15.97 4.59 4.20
CA VAL A 64 -15.62 4.26 5.58
C VAL A 64 -15.12 2.82 5.65
N VAL A 65 -14.02 2.60 6.37
CA VAL A 65 -13.52 1.28 6.76
C VAL A 65 -13.88 1.02 8.20
N ASP A 66 -14.47 -0.16 8.48
CA ASP A 66 -14.85 -0.55 9.83
C ASP A 66 -13.59 -0.79 10.69
N GLU A 67 -13.59 -0.27 11.92
CA GLU A 67 -12.48 -0.47 12.86
C GLU A 67 -12.26 -1.95 13.21
N ALA A 68 -13.33 -2.74 13.23
CA ALA A 68 -13.23 -4.20 13.42
C ALA A 68 -12.49 -4.89 12.25
N GLU A 69 -12.64 -4.39 11.03
CA GLU A 69 -11.90 -4.87 9.86
C GLU A 69 -10.42 -4.54 9.99
N VAL A 70 -10.08 -3.31 10.40
CA VAL A 70 -8.70 -2.88 10.66
C VAL A 70 -8.04 -3.76 11.71
N GLU A 71 -8.69 -3.93 12.87
CA GLU A 71 -8.19 -4.80 13.95
C GLU A 71 -8.01 -6.25 13.48
N GLY A 72 -8.96 -6.78 12.71
CA GLY A 72 -8.86 -8.13 12.16
C GLY A 72 -7.64 -8.33 11.24
N VAL A 73 -7.28 -7.30 10.45
CA VAL A 73 -6.07 -7.35 9.61
C VAL A 73 -4.82 -7.25 10.46
N ILE A 74 -4.80 -6.35 11.44
CA ILE A 74 -3.68 -6.21 12.39
C ILE A 74 -3.41 -7.54 13.10
N ASP A 75 -4.45 -8.17 13.64
CA ASP A 75 -4.32 -9.43 14.37
C ASP A 75 -3.78 -10.56 13.47
N ARG A 76 -4.25 -10.67 12.24
CA ARG A 76 -3.71 -11.64 11.28
C ARG A 76 -2.23 -11.41 11.00
N ASN A 77 -1.81 -10.15 10.79
CA ASN A 77 -0.42 -9.81 10.53
C ASN A 77 0.47 -10.13 11.74
N ILE A 78 0.05 -9.71 12.94
CA ILE A 78 0.78 -9.99 14.18
C ILE A 78 0.94 -11.50 14.40
N ASN A 79 -0.14 -12.28 14.23
CA ASN A 79 -0.09 -13.73 14.37
C ASN A 79 0.84 -14.38 13.32
N HIS A 80 0.82 -13.86 12.09
CA HIS A 80 1.73 -14.34 11.05
C HIS A 80 3.20 -14.05 11.42
N TYR A 81 3.54 -12.84 11.84
CA TYR A 81 4.90 -12.52 12.29
C TYR A 81 5.32 -13.31 13.52
N MET A 82 4.44 -13.48 14.50
CA MET A 82 4.73 -14.32 15.67
C MET A 82 5.02 -15.76 15.28
N SER A 83 4.31 -16.31 14.29
CA SER A 83 4.56 -17.67 13.81
C SER A 83 5.94 -17.85 13.14
N GLN A 84 6.45 -16.78 12.52
CA GLN A 84 7.77 -16.77 11.89
C GLN A 84 8.91 -16.54 12.91
N ILE A 85 8.69 -15.65 13.88
CA ILE A 85 9.70 -15.26 14.87
C ILE A 85 9.73 -16.25 16.04
N GLY A 86 8.61 -16.95 16.31
CA GLY A 86 8.49 -18.03 17.26
C GLY A 86 7.69 -17.71 18.52
N SER A 87 7.73 -16.48 19.05
CA SER A 87 6.93 -16.08 20.21
C SER A 87 6.66 -14.59 20.28
N LYS A 88 5.72 -14.21 21.17
CA LYS A 88 5.43 -12.80 21.48
C LYS A 88 6.66 -12.10 22.03
N GLU A 89 7.35 -12.72 22.98
CA GLU A 89 8.54 -12.16 23.63
C GLU A 89 9.67 -11.96 22.62
N ALA A 90 9.85 -12.91 21.70
CA ALA A 90 10.86 -12.82 20.65
C ALA A 90 10.53 -11.66 19.70
N MET A 91 9.26 -11.46 19.36
CA MET A 91 8.82 -10.33 18.52
C MET A 91 9.02 -8.99 19.22
N GLU A 92 8.61 -8.86 20.49
CA GLU A 92 8.79 -7.63 21.28
C GLU A 92 10.28 -7.29 21.46
N ASN A 93 11.13 -8.30 21.66
CA ASN A 93 12.59 -8.12 21.73
C ASN A 93 13.20 -7.72 20.39
N TYR A 94 12.71 -8.27 19.28
CA TYR A 94 13.21 -7.94 17.94
C TYR A 94 12.90 -6.50 17.56
N TYR A 95 11.62 -6.08 17.75
CA TYR A 95 11.19 -4.72 17.43
C TYR A 95 11.49 -3.68 18.51
N LYS A 96 11.93 -4.10 19.72
CA LYS A 96 12.13 -3.24 20.90
C LYS A 96 10.86 -2.47 21.29
N LYS A 97 9.70 -3.07 21.08
CA LYS A 97 8.36 -2.49 21.30
C LYS A 97 7.41 -3.57 21.80
N THR A 98 6.43 -3.18 22.59
CA THR A 98 5.34 -4.09 22.96
C THR A 98 4.43 -4.38 21.77
N ILE A 99 3.73 -5.52 21.79
CA ILE A 99 2.73 -5.84 20.75
C ILE A 99 1.70 -4.71 20.60
N THR A 100 1.28 -4.10 21.70
CA THR A 100 0.33 -2.98 21.68
C THR A 100 0.88 -1.78 20.91
N GLN A 101 2.16 -1.45 21.10
CA GLN A 101 2.82 -0.37 20.35
C GLN A 101 2.96 -0.71 18.87
N ILE A 102 3.34 -1.96 18.55
CA ILE A 102 3.44 -2.43 17.16
C ILE A 102 2.07 -2.35 16.47
N LYS A 103 1.01 -2.82 17.13
CA LYS A 103 -0.37 -2.70 16.61
C LYS A 103 -0.78 -1.24 16.36
N ALA A 104 -0.47 -0.35 17.30
CA ALA A 104 -0.79 1.07 17.16
C ALA A 104 -0.10 1.71 15.94
N GLU A 105 1.18 1.36 15.72
CA GLU A 105 1.94 1.87 14.56
C GLU A 105 1.43 1.31 13.23
N MET A 106 0.92 0.07 13.20
CA MET A 106 0.36 -0.54 11.98
C MET A 106 -1.04 -0.01 11.63
N ARG A 107 -1.75 0.60 12.59
CA ARG A 107 -3.18 0.90 12.44
C ARG A 107 -3.47 1.85 11.28
N ASP A 108 -2.75 2.94 11.20
CA ASP A 108 -2.98 3.97 10.18
C ASP A 108 -2.62 3.46 8.78
N ASP A 109 -1.51 2.74 8.65
CA ASP A 109 -1.09 2.13 7.38
C ASP A 109 -2.10 1.08 6.89
N ILE A 110 -2.64 0.27 7.80
CA ILE A 110 -3.64 -0.75 7.45
C ILE A 110 -4.96 -0.10 7.09
N ARG A 111 -5.39 0.93 7.80
CA ARG A 111 -6.61 1.69 7.46
C ARG A 111 -6.47 2.31 6.07
N GLU A 112 -5.35 2.98 5.79
CA GLU A 112 -5.09 3.56 4.46
C GLU A 112 -5.14 2.50 3.36
N LYS A 113 -4.51 1.34 3.55
CA LYS A 113 -4.56 0.22 2.60
C LYS A 113 -5.97 -0.29 2.34
N LEU A 114 -6.78 -0.43 3.38
CA LEU A 114 -8.17 -0.87 3.24
C LEU A 114 -9.03 0.16 2.52
N VAL A 115 -8.84 1.45 2.78
CA VAL A 115 -9.49 2.55 2.06
C VAL A 115 -9.12 2.50 0.58
N LEU A 116 -7.84 2.38 0.25
CA LEU A 116 -7.36 2.27 -1.13
C LEU A 116 -7.95 1.06 -1.85
N GLN A 117 -7.97 -0.10 -1.19
CA GLN A 117 -8.55 -1.32 -1.74
C GLN A 117 -10.05 -1.16 -2.02
N ARG A 118 -10.79 -0.51 -1.12
CA ARG A 118 -12.22 -0.25 -1.27
C ARG A 118 -12.49 0.71 -2.43
N MET A 119 -11.73 1.81 -2.52
CA MET A 119 -11.81 2.76 -3.63
C MET A 119 -11.50 2.12 -4.98
N GLN A 120 -10.45 1.31 -5.07
CA GLN A 120 -10.12 0.56 -6.28
C GLN A 120 -11.27 -0.40 -6.66
N GLY A 121 -11.86 -1.07 -5.66
CA GLY A 121 -13.03 -1.94 -5.87
C GLY A 121 -14.23 -1.17 -6.42
N GLU A 122 -14.53 0.02 -5.89
CA GLU A 122 -15.63 0.87 -6.36
C GLU A 122 -15.41 1.35 -7.79
N ILE A 123 -14.21 1.86 -8.11
CA ILE A 123 -13.85 2.31 -9.47
C ILE A 123 -13.96 1.18 -10.48
N THR A 124 -13.59 -0.04 -10.09
CA THR A 124 -13.59 -1.20 -11.00
C THR A 124 -14.90 -1.96 -11.03
N SER A 125 -15.79 -1.78 -10.06
CA SER A 125 -17.04 -2.52 -9.93
C SER A 125 -18.00 -2.37 -11.12
N GLY A 126 -17.91 -1.23 -11.83
CA GLY A 126 -18.68 -0.97 -13.07
C GLY A 126 -18.14 -1.68 -14.31
N ASN A 127 -16.94 -2.25 -14.23
CA ASN A 127 -16.29 -2.92 -15.35
C ASN A 127 -16.56 -4.44 -15.31
N SER A 128 -17.66 -4.89 -15.92
CA SER A 128 -17.90 -6.32 -16.13
C SER A 128 -17.24 -6.76 -17.43
N VAL A 129 -16.30 -7.67 -17.35
CA VAL A 129 -15.69 -8.31 -18.54
C VAL A 129 -16.48 -9.57 -18.85
N THR A 130 -17.14 -9.60 -20.01
CA THR A 130 -17.87 -10.79 -20.47
C THR A 130 -16.91 -11.81 -21.11
N PRO A 131 -17.29 -13.10 -21.17
CA PRO A 131 -16.52 -14.10 -21.93
C PRO A 131 -16.32 -13.72 -23.42
N GLU A 132 -17.24 -12.94 -23.98
CA GLU A 132 -17.15 -12.41 -25.33
C GLU A 132 -16.07 -11.33 -25.45
N ASP A 133 -15.97 -10.42 -24.48
CA ASP A 133 -14.92 -9.40 -24.42
C ASP A 133 -13.54 -10.04 -24.33
N VAL A 134 -13.38 -11.06 -23.48
CA VAL A 134 -12.14 -11.82 -23.37
C VAL A 134 -11.76 -12.47 -24.70
N ARG A 135 -12.73 -13.09 -25.38
CA ARG A 135 -12.51 -13.73 -26.69
C ARG A 135 -12.13 -12.71 -27.74
N ASN A 136 -12.83 -11.57 -27.78
CA ASN A 136 -12.55 -10.49 -28.73
C ASN A 136 -11.18 -9.87 -28.48
N TYR A 137 -10.78 -9.67 -27.22
CA TYR A 137 -9.44 -9.22 -26.87
C TYR A 137 -8.37 -10.23 -27.29
N PHE A 138 -8.55 -11.51 -26.96
CA PHE A 138 -7.63 -12.58 -27.32
C PHE A 138 -7.43 -12.69 -28.84
N ASN A 139 -8.49 -12.56 -29.61
CA ASN A 139 -8.42 -12.61 -31.08
C ASN A 139 -7.69 -11.40 -31.71
N LYS A 140 -7.53 -10.31 -30.97
CA LYS A 140 -6.77 -9.11 -31.39
C LYS A 140 -5.27 -9.22 -31.09
N ILE A 141 -4.85 -10.15 -30.21
CA ILE A 141 -3.45 -10.33 -29.87
C ILE A 141 -2.75 -11.02 -31.07
N PRO A 142 -1.65 -10.46 -31.59
CA PRO A 142 -0.86 -11.12 -32.62
C PRO A 142 -0.40 -12.50 -32.14
N LYS A 143 -0.52 -13.51 -33.01
CA LYS A 143 -0.22 -14.91 -32.64
C LYS A 143 1.22 -15.15 -32.24
N ASP A 144 2.14 -14.32 -32.71
CA ASP A 144 3.58 -14.32 -32.38
C ASP A 144 3.88 -13.73 -30.98
N SER A 145 2.92 -12.99 -30.40
CA SER A 145 3.03 -12.41 -29.07
C SER A 145 2.43 -13.29 -27.95
N LEU A 146 1.84 -14.45 -28.32
CA LEU A 146 1.31 -15.40 -27.34
C LEU A 146 2.43 -16.29 -26.78
N PRO A 147 2.49 -16.53 -25.44
CA PRO A 147 3.43 -17.47 -24.86
C PRO A 147 3.18 -18.88 -25.43
N ARG A 148 4.26 -19.57 -25.80
CA ARG A 148 4.23 -20.96 -26.27
C ARG A 148 4.19 -21.94 -25.10
#